data_5ad87ddcb29d9a794146a97f5fb8e2c4
#
_entry.id   5ad87ddcb29d9a794146a97f5fb8e2c4
#
_cell.length_a   1.000
_cell.length_b   1.000
_cell.length_c   1.000
_cell.angle_alpha   90.00
_cell.angle_beta   90.00
_cell.angle_gamma   90.00
#
_symmetry.space_group_name_H-M   'P 1'
#
loop_
_entity.id
_entity.type
_entity.pdbx_description
1 polymer ?
#
loop_
_entity_poly.entity_id
_entity_poly.type
_entity_poly.pdbx_seq_one_letter_code
_entity_poly.pdbx_strand_id
1 'polypeptide(L)'
;MRAFLALDLSPSVRDRLQNLIRGLASDRRRMKWCDPFQIHVSLIFFKDLPEGCLSPVIEALSGVCAGRAAFTVSVKGAGFFGQGDRIRVVWAGVEEPTGELARLQRALEEVLKPLGFPPEGRPFKPHLTLGRLREPTRDPALTEALQKNVGFDGGSFLADRLVLYSSTLTPTGPIYRAVHSWPLEVTP
;
A
#
# COMPACT_ATOMS: atom_id res chain seq x y z
N MET A 1 13.52 -11.48 -7.96
CA MET A 1 13.34 -10.85 -6.61
C MET A 1 11.88 -10.52 -6.33
N ARG A 2 11.43 -10.56 -5.07
CA ARG A 2 10.12 -9.99 -4.71
C ARG A 2 10.21 -8.47 -4.75
N ALA A 3 9.23 -7.84 -5.38
CA ALA A 3 9.20 -6.38 -5.52
C ALA A 3 7.75 -5.87 -5.53
N PHE A 4 7.57 -4.56 -5.37
CA PHE A 4 6.27 -3.91 -5.50
C PHE A 4 6.43 -2.43 -5.87
N LEU A 5 5.40 -1.89 -6.51
CA LEU A 5 5.26 -0.47 -6.79
C LEU A 5 4.36 0.17 -5.74
N ALA A 6 4.79 1.29 -5.19
CA ALA A 6 4.06 1.97 -4.13
C ALA A 6 4.20 3.49 -4.18
N LEU A 7 3.26 4.15 -3.52
CA LEU A 7 3.33 5.56 -3.15
C LEU A 7 3.69 5.66 -1.66
N ASP A 8 4.65 6.51 -1.34
CA ASP A 8 5.07 6.78 0.02
C ASP A 8 4.12 7.75 0.73
N LEU A 9 4.09 7.66 2.06
CA LEU A 9 3.27 8.51 2.91
C LEU A 9 4.07 9.69 3.46
N SER A 10 3.40 10.81 3.69
CA SER A 10 3.99 11.93 4.45
C SER A 10 4.25 11.54 5.91
N PRO A 11 5.21 12.20 6.59
CA PRO A 11 5.46 11.98 8.02
C PRO A 11 4.21 12.16 8.88
N SER A 12 3.41 13.18 8.60
CA SER A 12 2.18 13.47 9.36
C SER A 12 1.14 12.34 9.27
N VAL A 13 0.97 11.72 8.10
CA VAL A 13 0.09 10.56 7.92
C VAL A 13 0.66 9.35 8.67
N ARG A 14 1.96 9.12 8.62
CA ARG A 14 2.61 8.02 9.37
C ARG A 14 2.41 8.15 10.87
N ASP A 15 2.54 9.35 11.43
CA ASP A 15 2.31 9.61 12.87
C ASP A 15 0.86 9.31 13.28
N ARG A 16 -0.11 9.71 12.45
CA ARG A 16 -1.53 9.40 12.69
C ARG A 16 -1.81 7.90 12.62
N LEU A 17 -1.23 7.19 11.65
CA LEU A 17 -1.34 5.74 11.55
C LEU A 17 -0.69 5.03 12.74
N GLN A 18 0.44 5.52 13.24
CA GLN A 18 1.08 4.99 14.45
C GLN A 18 0.16 5.11 15.66
N ASN A 19 -0.52 6.25 15.82
CA ASN A 19 -1.48 6.45 16.90
C ASN A 19 -2.70 5.53 16.75
N LEU A 20 -3.22 5.36 15.54
CA LEU A 20 -4.29 4.42 15.25
C LEU A 20 -3.88 2.97 15.63
N ILE A 21 -2.70 2.52 15.18
CA ILE A 21 -2.18 1.18 15.51
C ILE A 21 -2.07 1.00 17.03
N ARG A 22 -1.57 2.01 17.76
CA ARG A 22 -1.49 1.95 19.24
C ARG A 22 -2.87 1.80 19.88
N GLY A 23 -3.88 2.50 19.36
CA GLY A 23 -5.26 2.40 19.85
C GLY A 23 -5.94 1.07 19.51
N LEU A 24 -5.58 0.44 18.39
CA LEU A 24 -6.13 -0.84 17.95
C LEU A 24 -5.41 -2.06 18.59
N ALA A 25 -4.18 -1.88 19.06
CA ALA A 25 -3.32 -2.96 19.51
C ALA A 25 -3.76 -3.54 20.85
N SER A 26 -4.72 -4.47 20.84
CA SER A 26 -5.20 -5.18 22.05
C SER A 26 -4.37 -6.43 22.38
N ASP A 27 -3.98 -7.25 21.40
CA ASP A 27 -3.11 -8.41 21.58
C ASP A 27 -2.01 -8.48 20.51
N ARG A 28 -0.82 -8.01 20.88
CA ARG A 28 0.34 -8.00 19.98
C ARG A 28 0.89 -9.38 19.64
N ARG A 29 0.50 -10.44 20.33
CA ARG A 29 1.06 -11.78 20.12
C ARG A 29 0.48 -12.44 18.87
N ARG A 30 -0.75 -12.14 18.51
CA ARG A 30 -1.45 -12.72 17.35
C ARG A 30 -1.33 -11.86 16.10
N MET A 31 -1.40 -10.54 16.25
CA MET A 31 -1.32 -9.57 15.16
C MET A 31 0.11 -9.14 14.92
N LYS A 32 0.61 -9.32 13.70
CA LYS A 32 1.84 -8.69 13.24
C LYS A 32 1.51 -7.31 12.72
N TRP A 33 1.67 -6.30 13.59
CA TRP A 33 1.51 -4.90 13.21
C TRP A 33 2.65 -4.46 12.31
N CYS A 34 2.34 -3.61 11.33
CA CYS A 34 3.33 -3.00 10.46
C CYS A 34 4.06 -1.87 11.19
N ASP A 35 5.34 -1.72 10.90
CA ASP A 35 6.07 -0.50 11.25
C ASP A 35 5.50 0.66 10.42
N PRO A 36 5.09 1.78 11.03
CA PRO A 36 4.55 2.94 10.31
C PRO A 36 5.47 3.45 9.19
N PHE A 37 6.78 3.30 9.32
CA PHE A 37 7.75 3.66 8.28
C PHE A 37 7.74 2.73 7.07
N GLN A 38 7.17 1.54 7.21
CA GLN A 38 7.03 0.55 6.12
C GLN A 38 5.64 0.57 5.49
N ILE A 39 4.69 1.37 6.02
CA ILE A 39 3.35 1.49 5.47
C ILE A 39 3.40 2.35 4.20
N HIS A 40 2.73 1.88 3.15
CA HIS A 40 2.67 2.52 1.84
C HIS A 40 1.37 2.15 1.12
N VAL A 41 0.99 2.91 0.09
CA VAL A 41 -0.08 2.51 -0.83
C VAL A 41 0.52 1.61 -1.90
N SER A 42 0.25 0.31 -1.82
CA SER A 42 0.69 -0.66 -2.84
C SER A 42 -0.17 -0.55 -4.09
N LEU A 43 0.46 -0.47 -5.27
CA LEU A 43 -0.22 -0.41 -6.57
C LEU A 43 -0.08 -1.72 -7.34
N ILE A 44 1.13 -2.25 -7.45
CA ILE A 44 1.45 -3.50 -8.16
C ILE A 44 2.36 -4.35 -7.28
N PHE A 45 2.17 -5.66 -7.31
CA PHE A 45 3.01 -6.59 -6.58
C PHE A 45 3.63 -7.62 -7.53
N PHE A 46 4.98 -7.71 -7.53
CA PHE A 46 5.73 -8.72 -8.25
C PHE A 46 6.08 -9.87 -7.30
N LYS A 47 5.49 -11.04 -7.51
CA LYS A 47 5.86 -12.24 -6.73
C LYS A 47 7.32 -12.61 -6.96
N ASP A 48 7.73 -12.52 -8.22
CA ASP A 48 9.10 -12.64 -8.66
C ASP A 48 9.34 -11.71 -9.85
N LEU A 49 10.30 -10.79 -9.71
CA LEU A 49 10.79 -9.93 -10.78
C LEU A 49 12.20 -10.41 -11.13
N PRO A 50 12.39 -11.10 -12.26
CA PRO A 50 13.70 -11.55 -12.70
C PRO A 50 14.64 -10.35 -12.94
N GLU A 51 15.93 -10.54 -12.68
CA GLU A 51 16.92 -9.48 -12.84
C GLU A 51 16.98 -8.96 -14.29
N GLY A 52 16.89 -9.86 -15.26
CA GLY A 52 16.84 -9.49 -16.69
C GLY A 52 15.60 -8.70 -17.13
N CYS A 53 14.52 -8.69 -16.31
CA CYS A 53 13.33 -7.89 -16.57
C CYS A 53 13.38 -6.50 -15.93
N LEU A 54 14.37 -6.20 -15.08
CA LEU A 54 14.40 -4.96 -14.32
C LEU A 54 14.48 -3.72 -15.22
N SER A 55 15.42 -3.69 -16.17
CA SER A 55 15.59 -2.56 -17.10
C SER A 55 14.36 -2.35 -17.99
N PRO A 56 13.79 -3.38 -18.67
CA PRO A 56 12.54 -3.22 -19.40
C PRO A 56 11.38 -2.70 -18.55
N VAL A 57 11.24 -3.16 -17.31
CA VAL A 57 10.21 -2.68 -16.39
C VAL A 57 10.44 -1.21 -16.04
N ILE A 58 11.66 -0.81 -15.70
CA ILE A 58 11.98 0.59 -15.40
C ILE A 58 11.66 1.49 -16.59
N GLU A 59 12.03 1.11 -17.80
CA GLU A 59 11.77 1.88 -19.02
C GLU A 59 10.27 2.04 -19.28
N ALA A 60 9.50 0.95 -19.22
CA ALA A 60 8.05 0.99 -19.41
C ALA A 60 7.35 1.90 -18.36
N LEU A 61 7.77 1.82 -17.11
CA LEU A 61 7.21 2.64 -16.02
C LEU A 61 7.63 4.11 -16.14
N SER A 62 8.81 4.41 -16.69
CA SER A 62 9.23 5.78 -16.99
C SER A 62 8.27 6.46 -17.97
N GLY A 63 7.80 5.73 -18.99
CA GLY A 63 6.79 6.23 -19.93
C GLY A 63 5.44 6.54 -19.27
N VAL A 64 5.04 5.75 -18.25
CA VAL A 64 3.79 5.98 -17.50
C VAL A 64 3.88 7.21 -16.60
N CYS A 65 5.04 7.45 -15.98
CA CYS A 65 5.23 8.53 -15.02
C CYS A 65 5.57 9.87 -15.67
N ALA A 66 6.14 9.86 -16.88
CA ALA A 66 6.54 11.08 -17.61
C ALA A 66 5.32 12.00 -17.84
N GLY A 67 5.44 13.24 -17.42
CA GLY A 67 4.39 14.25 -17.58
C GLY A 67 3.12 14.02 -16.73
N ARG A 68 3.12 13.03 -15.85
CA ARG A 68 1.97 12.76 -14.97
C ARG A 68 2.02 13.68 -13.76
N ALA A 69 0.93 14.42 -13.55
CA ALA A 69 0.81 15.30 -12.39
C ALA A 69 0.76 14.53 -11.06
N ALA A 70 1.40 15.08 -10.05
CA ALA A 70 1.22 14.67 -8.66
C ALA A 70 -0.22 14.93 -8.21
N PHE A 71 -0.75 14.09 -7.31
CA PHE A 71 -2.14 14.20 -6.85
C PHE A 71 -2.25 13.94 -5.35
N THR A 72 -3.29 14.51 -4.75
CA THR A 72 -3.53 14.36 -3.31
C THR A 72 -4.29 13.07 -3.03
N VAL A 73 -3.80 12.34 -2.03
CA VAL A 73 -4.39 11.11 -1.51
C VAL A 73 -4.79 11.34 -0.07
N SER A 74 -6.02 10.99 0.30
CA SER A 74 -6.54 11.08 1.67
C SER A 74 -6.58 9.71 2.31
N VAL A 75 -6.34 9.67 3.62
CA VAL A 75 -6.42 8.45 4.43
C VAL A 75 -7.62 8.54 5.33
N LYS A 76 -8.65 7.70 5.10
CA LYS A 76 -9.91 7.76 5.83
C LYS A 76 -10.44 6.38 6.18
N GLY A 77 -10.96 6.27 7.40
CA GLY A 77 -11.56 5.06 7.92
C GLY A 77 -10.56 3.96 8.24
N ALA A 78 -11.00 3.01 9.03
CA ALA A 78 -10.27 1.79 9.33
C ALA A 78 -11.21 0.58 9.22
N GLY A 79 -10.64 -0.56 8.85
CA GLY A 79 -11.41 -1.77 8.68
C GLY A 79 -10.53 -3.01 8.55
N PHE A 80 -11.12 -4.10 8.11
CA PHE A 80 -10.37 -5.32 7.90
C PHE A 80 -10.80 -6.07 6.63
N PHE A 81 -9.89 -6.88 6.11
CA PHE A 81 -10.18 -7.94 5.16
C PHE A 81 -10.14 -9.28 5.86
N GLY A 82 -11.05 -10.16 5.48
CA GLY A 82 -11.14 -11.48 6.04
C GLY A 82 -12.31 -12.27 5.46
N GLN A 83 -12.78 -13.26 6.19
CA GLN A 83 -13.93 -14.08 5.79
C GLN A 83 -14.99 -14.03 6.90
N GLY A 84 -16.12 -13.40 6.61
CA GLY A 84 -17.14 -13.11 7.60
C GLY A 84 -16.58 -12.20 8.70
N ASP A 85 -16.67 -12.64 9.97
CA ASP A 85 -16.14 -11.94 11.14
C ASP A 85 -14.69 -12.31 11.50
N ARG A 86 -14.04 -13.12 10.65
CA ARG A 86 -12.62 -13.51 10.81
C ARG A 86 -11.71 -12.51 10.16
N ILE A 87 -10.96 -11.81 10.97
CA ILE A 87 -9.98 -10.79 10.56
C ILE A 87 -8.73 -11.49 10.01
N ARG A 88 -8.24 -11.05 8.85
CA ARG A 88 -6.95 -11.46 8.29
C ARG A 88 -5.97 -10.31 8.16
N VAL A 89 -6.45 -9.14 7.69
CA VAL A 89 -5.67 -7.93 7.46
C VAL A 89 -6.43 -6.76 8.03
N VAL A 90 -5.80 -5.96 8.88
CA VAL A 90 -6.32 -4.66 9.33
C VAL A 90 -5.72 -3.58 8.43
N TRP A 91 -6.56 -2.62 8.03
CA TRP A 91 -6.17 -1.56 7.11
C TRP A 91 -6.76 -0.21 7.49
N ALA A 92 -6.12 0.86 7.02
CA ALA A 92 -6.71 2.20 6.89
C ALA A 92 -7.09 2.44 5.42
N GLY A 93 -8.24 3.06 5.20
CA GLY A 93 -8.76 3.32 3.87
C GLY A 93 -7.98 4.42 3.16
N VAL A 94 -8.00 4.38 1.84
CA VAL A 94 -7.39 5.35 0.94
C VAL A 94 -8.46 5.87 0.01
N GLU A 95 -8.64 7.19 -0.03
CA GLU A 95 -9.57 7.90 -0.91
C GLU A 95 -8.81 8.85 -1.82
N GLU A 96 -9.15 8.80 -3.09
CA GLU A 96 -8.67 9.72 -4.10
C GLU A 96 -9.83 9.97 -5.10
N PRO A 97 -10.58 11.09 -4.91
CA PRO A 97 -11.85 11.30 -5.59
C PRO A 97 -11.71 11.69 -7.06
N THR A 98 -10.54 12.12 -7.52
CA THR A 98 -10.33 12.52 -8.92
C THR A 98 -10.13 11.33 -9.85
N GLY A 99 -9.87 10.13 -9.30
CA GLY A 99 -9.63 8.90 -10.05
C GLY A 99 -8.18 8.74 -10.55
N GLU A 100 -7.26 9.65 -10.19
CA GLU A 100 -5.87 9.60 -10.63
C GLU A 100 -5.13 8.36 -10.10
N LEU A 101 -5.39 7.97 -8.86
CA LEU A 101 -4.81 6.77 -8.27
C LEU A 101 -5.20 5.50 -9.05
N ALA A 102 -6.48 5.39 -9.40
CA ALA A 102 -6.97 4.26 -10.18
C ALA A 102 -6.48 4.31 -11.64
N ARG A 103 -6.34 5.51 -12.23
CA ARG A 103 -5.78 5.67 -13.57
C ARG A 103 -4.30 5.31 -13.60
N LEU A 104 -3.53 5.73 -12.60
CA LEU A 104 -2.13 5.34 -12.45
C LEU A 104 -2.00 3.82 -12.36
N GLN A 105 -2.73 3.19 -11.45
CA GLN A 105 -2.67 1.74 -11.24
C GLN A 105 -2.98 0.96 -12.52
N ARG A 106 -4.03 1.34 -13.27
CA ARG A 106 -4.37 0.70 -14.55
C ARG A 106 -3.30 0.91 -15.61
N ALA A 107 -2.75 2.12 -15.74
CA ALA A 107 -1.69 2.39 -16.70
C ALA A 107 -0.43 1.55 -16.41
N LEU A 108 -0.11 1.34 -15.13
CA LEU A 108 0.98 0.44 -14.72
C LEU A 108 0.71 -1.01 -15.14
N GLU A 109 -0.52 -1.52 -14.93
CA GLU A 109 -0.90 -2.88 -15.36
C GLU A 109 -0.81 -3.05 -16.88
N GLU A 110 -1.26 -2.07 -17.65
CA GLU A 110 -1.26 -2.10 -19.12
C GLU A 110 0.17 -2.24 -19.68
N VAL A 111 1.14 -1.47 -19.18
CA VAL A 111 2.52 -1.54 -19.68
C VAL A 111 3.30 -2.74 -19.15
N LEU A 112 2.91 -3.29 -18.00
CA LEU A 112 3.55 -4.45 -17.40
C LEU A 112 3.04 -5.78 -17.97
N LYS A 113 1.82 -5.82 -18.47
CA LYS A 113 1.20 -7.03 -19.08
C LYS A 113 2.03 -7.64 -20.22
N PRO A 114 2.49 -6.87 -21.24
CA PRO A 114 3.31 -7.43 -22.31
C PRO A 114 4.70 -7.89 -21.86
N LEU A 115 5.17 -7.41 -20.67
CA LEU A 115 6.41 -7.84 -20.06
C LEU A 115 6.27 -9.12 -19.23
N GLY A 116 5.10 -9.77 -19.23
CA GLY A 116 4.85 -11.01 -18.51
C GLY A 116 4.30 -10.83 -17.10
N PHE A 117 3.86 -9.63 -16.73
CA PHE A 117 3.28 -9.33 -15.42
C PHE A 117 1.78 -8.94 -15.59
N PRO A 118 0.89 -9.93 -15.76
CA PRO A 118 -0.53 -9.66 -15.94
C PRO A 118 -1.16 -9.14 -14.63
N PRO A 119 -2.29 -8.39 -14.73
CA PRO A 119 -3.08 -7.97 -13.58
C PRO A 119 -3.46 -9.14 -12.66
N GLU A 120 -3.60 -8.87 -11.37
CA GLU A 120 -3.98 -9.91 -10.38
C GLU A 120 -5.42 -10.46 -10.55
N GLY A 121 -6.23 -9.90 -11.46
CA GLY A 121 -7.60 -10.33 -11.72
C GLY A 121 -8.58 -9.99 -10.59
N ARG A 122 -8.18 -9.15 -9.64
CA ARG A 122 -9.00 -8.63 -8.55
C ARG A 122 -9.20 -7.13 -8.71
N PRO A 123 -10.37 -6.59 -8.34
CA PRO A 123 -10.55 -5.14 -8.31
C PRO A 123 -9.50 -4.48 -7.41
N PHE A 124 -8.90 -3.41 -7.90
CA PHE A 124 -8.00 -2.58 -7.11
C PHE A 124 -8.77 -1.92 -5.96
N LYS A 125 -8.36 -2.21 -4.73
CA LYS A 125 -8.90 -1.62 -3.51
C LYS A 125 -7.76 -0.95 -2.76
N PRO A 126 -7.50 0.35 -2.98
CA PRO A 126 -6.40 1.04 -2.34
C PRO A 126 -6.59 1.06 -0.83
N HIS A 127 -5.55 0.68 -0.11
CA HIS A 127 -5.55 0.63 1.35
C HIS A 127 -4.12 0.66 1.90
N LEU A 128 -4.01 1.05 3.17
CA LEU A 128 -2.78 0.99 3.94
C LEU A 128 -2.85 -0.19 4.90
N THR A 129 -2.04 -1.21 4.70
CA THR A 129 -2.01 -2.35 5.62
C THR A 129 -1.39 -1.93 6.95
N LEU A 130 -2.16 -2.03 8.03
CA LEU A 130 -1.73 -1.73 9.40
C LEU A 130 -1.21 -2.96 10.14
N GLY A 131 -1.76 -4.13 9.83
CA GLY A 131 -1.34 -5.38 10.46
C GLY A 131 -1.93 -6.62 9.79
N ARG A 132 -1.34 -7.77 10.07
CA ARG A 132 -1.76 -9.07 9.52
C ARG A 132 -1.80 -10.12 10.61
N LEU A 133 -2.87 -10.91 10.66
CA LEU A 133 -2.93 -12.14 11.43
C LEU A 133 -2.32 -13.29 10.63
N ARG A 134 -1.63 -14.21 11.30
CA ARG A 134 -1.09 -15.43 10.67
C ARG A 134 -2.22 -16.25 10.07
N GLU A 135 -3.32 -16.39 10.84
CA GLU A 135 -4.53 -17.09 10.43
C GLU A 135 -5.75 -16.20 10.65
N PRO A 136 -6.77 -16.29 9.77
CA PRO A 136 -8.00 -15.55 9.97
C PRO A 136 -8.63 -15.93 11.32
N THR A 137 -8.82 -14.96 12.20
CA THR A 137 -9.26 -15.18 13.57
C THR A 137 -10.40 -14.23 13.92
N ARG A 138 -11.36 -14.72 14.71
CA ARG A 138 -12.37 -13.86 15.36
C ARG A 138 -11.71 -13.11 16.51
N ASP A 139 -11.84 -11.81 16.51
CA ASP A 139 -11.37 -10.93 17.57
C ASP A 139 -12.42 -9.85 17.82
N PRO A 140 -13.39 -10.10 18.73
CA PRO A 140 -14.48 -9.16 19.01
C PRO A 140 -13.97 -7.81 19.51
N ALA A 141 -12.91 -7.79 20.33
CA ALA A 141 -12.35 -6.54 20.86
C ALA A 141 -11.73 -5.69 19.75
N LEU A 142 -10.99 -6.32 18.83
CA LEU A 142 -10.44 -5.63 17.67
C LEU A 142 -11.54 -5.18 16.71
N THR A 143 -12.58 -6.00 16.51
CA THR A 143 -13.74 -5.63 15.69
C THR A 143 -14.43 -4.39 16.24
N GLU A 144 -14.69 -4.35 17.56
CA GLU A 144 -15.27 -3.18 18.22
C GLU A 144 -14.37 -1.93 18.09
N ALA A 145 -13.05 -2.10 18.31
CA ALA A 145 -12.10 -1.02 18.15
C ALA A 145 -12.09 -0.47 16.71
N LEU A 146 -12.17 -1.34 15.69
CA LEU A 146 -12.28 -0.93 14.29
C LEU A 146 -13.60 -0.21 14.00
N GLN A 147 -14.71 -0.68 14.55
CA GLN A 147 -16.01 0.00 14.41
C GLN A 147 -15.99 1.42 14.96
N LYS A 148 -15.30 1.66 16.08
CA LYS A 148 -15.10 3.01 16.64
C LYS A 148 -14.22 3.91 15.75
N ASN A 149 -13.46 3.31 14.84
CA ASN A 149 -12.52 3.99 13.94
C ASN A 149 -12.97 3.99 12.47
N VAL A 150 -14.24 3.69 12.17
CA VAL A 150 -14.76 3.79 10.78
C VAL A 150 -14.67 5.21 10.22
N GLY A 151 -14.70 6.23 11.08
CA GLY A 151 -14.54 7.64 10.76
C GLY A 151 -13.11 8.17 10.96
N PHE A 152 -12.11 7.29 11.12
CA PHE A 152 -10.72 7.71 11.29
C PHE A 152 -10.29 8.68 10.18
N ASP A 153 -9.66 9.80 10.56
CA ASP A 153 -9.04 10.76 9.66
C ASP A 153 -7.51 10.69 9.81
N GLY A 154 -6.88 10.05 8.86
CA GLY A 154 -5.42 9.92 8.76
C GLY A 154 -4.76 11.11 8.07
N GLY A 155 -5.54 12.13 7.66
CA GLY A 155 -5.04 13.26 6.88
C GLY A 155 -4.81 12.93 5.41
N SER A 156 -4.04 13.77 4.74
CA SER A 156 -3.72 13.60 3.33
C SER A 156 -2.22 13.78 3.05
N PHE A 157 -1.79 13.31 1.90
CA PHE A 157 -0.43 13.50 1.40
C PHE A 157 -0.44 13.70 -0.12
N LEU A 158 0.58 14.35 -0.62
CA LEU A 158 0.82 14.48 -2.05
C LEU A 158 1.57 13.23 -2.53
N ALA A 159 0.98 12.50 -3.46
CA ALA A 159 1.66 11.44 -4.21
C ALA A 159 2.54 12.09 -5.29
N ASP A 160 3.78 12.40 -4.94
CA ASP A 160 4.73 13.12 -5.78
C ASP A 160 5.74 12.20 -6.47
N ARG A 161 5.71 10.91 -6.17
CA ARG A 161 6.60 9.90 -6.78
C ARG A 161 6.03 8.50 -6.69
N LEU A 162 6.32 7.70 -7.69
CA LEU A 162 6.17 6.24 -7.67
C LEU A 162 7.50 5.61 -7.30
N VAL A 163 7.50 4.58 -6.45
CA VAL A 163 8.73 3.88 -6.04
C VAL A 163 8.61 2.38 -6.29
N LEU A 164 9.64 1.80 -6.90
CA LEU A 164 9.84 0.35 -6.96
C LEU A 164 10.68 -0.09 -5.77
N TYR A 165 10.09 -0.92 -4.92
CA TYR A 165 10.77 -1.51 -3.77
C TYR A 165 11.07 -2.98 -4.01
N SER A 166 12.28 -3.42 -3.63
CA SER A 166 12.54 -4.84 -3.38
C SER A 166 12.11 -5.20 -1.96
N SER A 167 11.71 -6.47 -1.77
CA SER A 167 11.23 -6.98 -0.48
C SER A 167 11.97 -8.26 -0.11
N THR A 168 12.77 -8.20 0.95
CA THR A 168 13.43 -9.36 1.55
C THR A 168 12.68 -9.76 2.81
N LEU A 169 12.19 -11.00 2.85
CA LEU A 169 11.51 -11.53 4.03
C LEU A 169 12.54 -11.97 5.06
N THR A 170 12.39 -11.50 6.30
CA THR A 170 13.19 -11.94 7.44
C THR A 170 12.29 -12.46 8.57
N PRO A 171 12.84 -13.21 9.55
CA PRO A 171 12.06 -13.65 10.70
C PRO A 171 11.40 -12.51 11.49
N THR A 172 12.03 -11.33 11.52
CA THR A 172 11.53 -10.15 12.23
C THR A 172 10.54 -9.33 11.39
N GLY A 173 10.57 -9.46 10.07
CA GLY A 173 9.66 -8.74 9.16
C GLY A 173 10.27 -8.54 7.77
N PRO A 174 9.54 -7.93 6.85
CA PRO A 174 10.09 -7.58 5.56
C PRO A 174 11.07 -6.42 5.70
N ILE A 175 12.13 -6.45 4.90
CA ILE A 175 13.03 -5.31 4.67
C ILE A 175 12.78 -4.81 3.27
N TYR A 176 12.43 -3.54 3.13
CA TYR A 176 12.22 -2.88 1.85
C TYR A 176 13.43 -2.03 1.49
N ARG A 177 13.83 -2.09 0.21
CA ARG A 177 14.88 -1.22 -0.35
C ARG A 177 14.36 -0.61 -1.64
N ALA A 178 14.45 0.71 -1.77
CA ALA A 178 14.14 1.38 -3.01
C ALA A 178 15.12 0.95 -4.09
N VAL A 179 14.59 0.47 -5.20
CA VAL A 179 15.34 0.03 -6.39
C VAL A 179 15.36 1.16 -7.41
N HIS A 180 14.22 1.81 -7.61
CA HIS A 180 14.06 2.94 -8.52
C HIS A 180 12.90 3.82 -8.06
N SER A 181 12.92 5.10 -8.46
CA SER A 181 11.80 6.03 -8.22
C SER A 181 11.58 6.94 -9.41
N TRP A 182 10.33 7.25 -9.69
CA TRP A 182 9.90 8.15 -10.74
C TRP A 182 9.16 9.34 -10.10
N PRO A 183 9.64 10.57 -10.31
CA PRO A 183 8.90 11.76 -9.86
C PRO A 183 7.61 11.92 -10.67
N LEU A 184 6.58 12.44 -10.00
CA LEU A 184 5.38 12.96 -10.64
C LEU A 184 5.45 14.49 -10.63
N GLU A 185 4.89 15.15 -11.64
CA GLU A 185 4.99 16.60 -11.79
C GLU A 185 4.20 17.33 -10.71
N VAL A 186 4.88 18.06 -9.86
CA VAL A 186 4.23 18.97 -8.91
C VAL A 186 3.92 20.27 -9.64
N THR A 187 2.65 20.50 -9.94
CA THR A 187 2.22 21.78 -10.51
C THR A 187 2.35 22.87 -9.43
N PRO A 188 2.98 24.01 -9.74
CA PRO A 188 3.19 25.11 -8.82
C PRO A 188 1.87 25.75 -8.36
#